data_70331f60c86c834bfd7949f50d056425
#
_entry.id   70331f60c86c834bfd7949f50d056425
#
_cell.length_a   1.000
_cell.length_b   1.000
_cell.length_c   1.000
_cell.angle_alpha   90.00
_cell.angle_beta   90.00
_cell.angle_gamma   90.00
#
_symmetry.space_group_name_H-M   'P 1'
#
loop_
_entity.id
_entity.type
_entity.pdbx_description
1 polymer ?
#
loop_
_entity_poly.entity_id
_entity_poly.type
_entity_poly.pdbx_seq_one_letter_code
_entity_poly.pdbx_strand_id
1 'polypeptide(L)'
;MSYCLNPSCNFQNPETSPKLSFCQQCGSKLKIGDRYRALRILGQGGFGRTFIGIDEALPSCPTCVIKQFFPADLSSAEKAAELFHREAIRLDDLGKHPQIPTLLAHLELDGKQYLIQEFIDG
;
A
#
# COMPACT_ATOMS: atom_id res chain seq x y z
N MET A 1 -11.48 5.88 -8.92
CA MET A 1 -11.81 5.59 -7.52
C MET A 1 -10.57 5.49 -6.66
N SER A 2 -10.67 5.86 -5.40
CA SER A 2 -9.55 5.78 -4.46
C SER A 2 -10.03 5.17 -3.15
N TYR A 3 -9.37 4.10 -2.72
CA TYR A 3 -9.70 3.47 -1.44
C TYR A 3 -8.98 4.21 -0.32
N CYS A 4 -9.69 4.54 0.76
CA CYS A 4 -9.08 5.23 1.90
C CYS A 4 -8.07 4.32 2.60
N LEU A 5 -6.88 4.84 2.84
CA LEU A 5 -5.79 4.10 3.48
C LEU A 5 -5.86 4.13 5.01
N ASN A 6 -6.78 4.91 5.58
CA ASN A 6 -6.98 4.93 7.03
C ASN A 6 -7.71 3.64 7.46
N PRO A 7 -7.08 2.79 8.29
CA PRO A 7 -7.70 1.52 8.70
C PRO A 7 -9.04 1.69 9.40
N SER A 8 -9.30 2.86 9.97
CA SER A 8 -10.55 3.14 10.69
C SER A 8 -11.67 3.67 9.79
N CYS A 9 -11.37 4.00 8.52
CA CYS A 9 -12.33 4.64 7.62
C CYS A 9 -12.91 3.69 6.57
N ASN A 10 -12.06 3.06 5.77
CA ASN A 10 -12.44 2.11 4.72
C ASN A 10 -13.40 2.67 3.66
N PHE A 11 -13.38 3.98 3.42
CA PHE A 11 -14.28 4.60 2.46
C PHE A 11 -13.74 4.49 1.03
N GLN A 12 -14.61 4.10 0.10
CA GLN A 12 -14.28 4.05 -1.33
C GLN A 12 -14.65 5.39 -1.95
N ASN A 13 -13.65 6.23 -2.19
CA ASN A 13 -13.87 7.58 -2.74
C ASN A 13 -14.20 7.51 -4.23
N PRO A 14 -15.16 8.33 -4.72
CA PRO A 14 -15.51 8.33 -6.13
C PRO A 14 -14.40 8.92 -6.99
N GLU A 15 -14.44 8.58 -8.27
CA GLU A 15 -13.54 9.18 -9.25
C GLU A 15 -13.98 10.61 -9.53
N THR A 16 -13.02 11.54 -9.46
CA THR A 16 -13.29 12.96 -9.68
C THR A 16 -12.27 13.55 -10.66
N SER A 17 -12.56 14.75 -11.18
CA SER A 17 -11.65 15.50 -12.03
C SER A 17 -11.53 16.93 -11.48
N PRO A 18 -10.36 17.35 -10.94
CA PRO A 18 -9.15 16.54 -10.74
C PRO A 18 -9.32 15.45 -9.70
N LYS A 19 -8.38 14.47 -9.70
CA LYS A 19 -8.42 13.37 -8.74
C LYS A 19 -8.28 13.87 -7.31
N LEU A 20 -9.01 13.24 -6.40
CA LEU A 20 -8.97 13.59 -4.97
C LEU A 20 -7.58 13.32 -4.37
N SER A 21 -7.14 14.23 -3.51
CA SER A 21 -5.91 14.05 -2.72
C SER A 21 -6.20 13.59 -1.29
N PHE A 22 -7.42 13.82 -0.82
CA PHE A 22 -7.83 13.49 0.54
C PHE A 22 -9.17 12.76 0.53
N CYS A 23 -9.34 11.83 1.49
CA CYS A 23 -10.59 11.10 1.66
C CYS A 23 -11.73 12.06 1.99
N GLN A 24 -12.84 11.92 1.27
CA GLN A 24 -14.02 12.77 1.50
C GLN A 24 -14.70 12.49 2.84
N GLN A 25 -14.47 11.31 3.42
CA GLN A 25 -15.11 10.95 4.69
C GLN A 25 -14.26 11.30 5.91
N CYS A 26 -12.96 11.02 5.90
CA CYS A 26 -12.10 11.22 7.07
C CYS A 26 -10.99 12.25 6.89
N GLY A 27 -10.76 12.72 5.67
CA GLY A 27 -9.72 13.72 5.40
C GLY A 27 -8.30 13.18 5.32
N SER A 28 -8.10 11.87 5.42
CA SER A 28 -6.77 11.28 5.31
C SER A 28 -6.24 11.37 3.88
N LYS A 29 -4.92 11.45 3.72
CA LYS A 29 -4.30 11.44 2.41
C LYS A 29 -4.60 10.14 1.68
N LEU A 30 -4.93 10.22 0.40
CA LEU A 30 -5.27 9.08 -0.44
C LEU A 30 -4.07 8.47 -1.16
N LYS A 31 -2.93 9.17 -1.18
CA LYS A 31 -1.71 8.67 -1.82
C LYS A 31 -0.61 8.42 -0.81
N ILE A 32 0.15 7.36 -1.03
CA ILE A 32 1.32 7.04 -0.23
C ILE A 32 2.53 7.74 -0.85
N GLY A 33 3.20 8.59 -0.07
CA GLY A 33 4.35 9.35 -0.54
C GLY A 33 4.03 10.27 -1.73
N ASP A 34 2.79 10.75 -1.82
CA ASP A 34 2.27 11.56 -2.91
C ASP A 34 2.43 10.90 -4.29
N ARG A 35 2.53 9.58 -4.31
CA ARG A 35 2.83 8.82 -5.53
C ARG A 35 1.88 7.66 -5.78
N TYR A 36 1.63 6.82 -4.78
CA TYR A 36 0.86 5.58 -4.96
C TYR A 36 -0.56 5.75 -4.45
N ARG A 37 -1.53 5.45 -5.31
CA ARG A 37 -2.96 5.54 -4.99
C ARG A 37 -3.58 4.15 -4.93
N ALA A 38 -4.21 3.80 -3.81
CA ALA A 38 -4.94 2.55 -3.69
C ALA A 38 -6.29 2.68 -4.42
N LEU A 39 -6.62 1.70 -5.26
CA LEU A 39 -7.86 1.70 -6.03
C LEU A 39 -8.92 0.80 -5.40
N ARG A 40 -8.53 -0.42 -5.01
CA ARG A 40 -9.46 -1.37 -4.37
C ARG A 40 -8.70 -2.35 -3.50
N ILE A 41 -9.40 -2.91 -2.54
CA ILE A 41 -8.82 -3.90 -1.64
C ILE A 41 -8.80 -5.28 -2.30
N LEU A 42 -7.67 -5.99 -2.14
CA LEU A 42 -7.52 -7.37 -2.59
C LEU A 42 -7.69 -8.37 -1.46
N GLY A 43 -7.25 -8.00 -0.26
CA GLY A 43 -7.31 -8.87 0.88
C GLY A 43 -7.04 -8.15 2.18
N GLN A 44 -7.42 -8.78 3.28
CA GLN A 44 -7.22 -8.25 4.62
C GLN A 44 -6.89 -9.39 5.58
N GLY A 45 -5.86 -9.20 6.39
CA GLY A 45 -5.44 -10.16 7.40
C GLY A 45 -5.27 -9.51 8.76
N GLY A 46 -4.76 -10.28 9.74
CA GLY A 46 -4.57 -9.79 11.10
C GLY A 46 -3.58 -8.65 11.25
N PHE A 47 -2.66 -8.49 10.29
CA PHE A 47 -1.59 -7.49 10.37
C PHE A 47 -1.67 -6.40 9.32
N GLY A 48 -2.63 -6.46 8.41
CA GLY A 48 -2.71 -5.43 7.41
C GLY A 48 -3.64 -5.74 6.25
N ARG A 49 -3.54 -4.90 5.22
CA ARG A 49 -4.39 -5.00 4.03
C ARG A 49 -3.54 -4.96 2.78
N THR A 50 -4.05 -5.58 1.71
CA THR A 50 -3.42 -5.57 0.40
C THR A 50 -4.37 -4.91 -0.59
N PHE A 51 -3.85 -3.98 -1.39
CA PHE A 51 -4.62 -3.24 -2.38
C PHE A 51 -4.03 -3.38 -3.77
N ILE A 52 -4.89 -3.28 -4.78
CA ILE A 52 -4.45 -2.90 -6.13
C ILE A 52 -4.38 -1.39 -6.16
N GLY A 53 -3.30 -0.86 -6.71
CA GLY A 53 -3.10 0.57 -6.84
C GLY A 53 -2.39 0.95 -8.12
N ILE A 54 -2.11 2.22 -8.25
CA ILE A 54 -1.37 2.79 -9.40
C ILE A 54 -0.28 3.72 -8.91
N ASP A 55 0.76 3.84 -9.73
CA ASP A 55 1.87 4.76 -9.51
C ASP A 55 1.61 6.03 -10.33
N GLU A 56 1.11 7.08 -9.69
CA GLU A 56 0.77 8.34 -10.36
C GLU A 56 1.98 9.24 -10.64
N ALA A 57 3.17 8.85 -10.18
CA ALA A 57 4.39 9.58 -10.50
C ALA A 57 4.85 9.36 -11.94
N LEU A 58 4.36 8.30 -12.59
CA LEU A 58 4.68 7.99 -13.98
C LEU A 58 3.49 8.29 -14.88
N PRO A 59 3.72 8.86 -16.09
CA PRO A 59 2.61 9.20 -16.99
C PRO A 59 1.72 8.01 -17.36
N SER A 60 2.29 6.80 -17.43
CA SER A 60 1.54 5.58 -17.75
C SER A 60 0.70 5.06 -16.59
N CYS A 61 0.90 5.58 -15.37
CA CYS A 61 0.21 5.16 -14.16
C CYS A 61 0.18 3.63 -14.04
N PRO A 62 1.34 2.96 -14.00
CA PRO A 62 1.36 1.49 -13.98
C PRO A 62 0.70 0.93 -12.73
N THR A 63 0.04 -0.21 -12.91
CA THR A 63 -0.61 -0.92 -11.80
C THR A 63 0.43 -1.53 -10.87
N CYS A 64 0.17 -1.47 -9.59
CA CYS A 64 1.03 -2.06 -8.56
C CYS A 64 0.20 -2.70 -7.46
N VAL A 65 0.87 -3.45 -6.59
CA VAL A 65 0.26 -4.01 -5.39
C VAL A 65 0.79 -3.25 -4.18
N ILE A 66 -0.11 -2.77 -3.34
CA ILE A 66 0.22 -2.03 -2.13
C ILE A 66 -0.11 -2.90 -0.93
N LYS A 67 0.90 -3.24 -0.15
CA LYS A 67 0.71 -3.97 1.11
C LYS A 67 0.87 -2.99 2.27
N GLN A 68 -0.22 -2.76 2.98
CA GLN A 68 -0.25 -1.87 4.14
C GLN A 68 -0.16 -2.72 5.41
N PHE A 69 0.83 -2.44 6.23
CA PHE A 69 1.03 -3.11 7.49
C PHE A 69 0.56 -2.22 8.64
N PHE A 70 -0.32 -2.74 9.48
CA PHE A 70 -0.68 -2.13 10.77
C PHE A 70 -1.06 -3.25 11.73
N PRO A 71 -0.43 -3.34 12.92
CA PRO A 71 -0.76 -4.41 13.86
C PRO A 71 -2.08 -4.14 14.57
N ALA A 72 -2.87 -5.19 14.78
CA ALA A 72 -4.11 -5.08 15.52
C ALA A 72 -3.86 -5.02 17.04
N ASP A 73 -2.69 -5.49 17.48
CA ASP A 73 -2.32 -5.58 18.89
C ASP A 73 -1.00 -4.85 19.11
N LEU A 74 -0.99 -3.87 20.01
CA LEU A 74 0.21 -3.09 20.33
C LEU A 74 1.31 -3.94 20.95
N SER A 75 0.99 -5.01 21.67
CA SER A 75 1.99 -5.87 22.30
C SER A 75 2.83 -6.64 21.29
N SER A 76 2.30 -6.90 20.09
CA SER A 76 3.01 -7.60 19.02
C SER A 76 3.45 -6.65 17.89
N ALA A 77 3.15 -5.36 18.01
CA ALA A 77 3.40 -4.37 16.96
C ALA A 77 4.87 -4.30 16.56
N GLU A 78 5.76 -4.24 17.54
CA GLU A 78 7.19 -4.09 17.31
C GLU A 78 7.77 -5.31 16.59
N LYS A 79 7.40 -6.52 17.04
CA LYS A 79 7.86 -7.75 16.42
C LYS A 79 7.32 -7.91 15.01
N ALA A 80 6.05 -7.58 14.81
CA ALA A 80 5.42 -7.66 13.50
C ALA A 80 6.02 -6.64 12.52
N ALA A 81 6.33 -5.44 13.00
CA ALA A 81 7.01 -4.41 12.20
C ALA A 81 8.40 -4.88 11.78
N GLU A 82 9.13 -5.56 12.68
CA GLU A 82 10.43 -6.11 12.37
C GLU A 82 10.34 -7.20 11.29
N LEU A 83 9.38 -8.10 11.39
CA LEU A 83 9.17 -9.15 10.39
C LEU A 83 8.81 -8.56 9.03
N PHE A 84 7.99 -7.52 9.00
CA PHE A 84 7.62 -6.83 7.77
C PHE A 84 8.83 -6.16 7.13
N HIS A 85 9.68 -5.53 7.95
CA HIS A 85 10.91 -4.90 7.49
C HIS A 85 11.89 -5.93 6.92
N ARG A 86 12.02 -7.11 7.56
CA ARG A 86 12.83 -8.22 7.05
C ARG A 86 12.34 -8.69 5.69
N GLU A 87 11.03 -8.76 5.51
CA GLU A 87 10.45 -9.15 4.22
C GLU A 87 10.83 -8.14 3.13
N ALA A 88 10.80 -6.85 3.45
CA ALA A 88 11.22 -5.81 2.51
C ALA A 88 12.69 -5.99 2.10
N ILE A 89 13.57 -6.24 3.06
CA ILE A 89 14.99 -6.47 2.78
C ILE A 89 15.17 -7.71 1.92
N ARG A 90 14.49 -8.80 2.23
CA ARG A 90 14.58 -10.05 1.48
C ARG A 90 14.14 -9.87 0.03
N LEU A 91 13.04 -9.16 -0.19
CA LEU A 91 12.52 -8.89 -1.54
C LEU A 91 13.47 -7.99 -2.32
N ASP A 92 14.07 -7.01 -1.66
CA ASP A 92 15.04 -6.12 -2.30
C ASP A 92 16.30 -6.90 -2.72
N ASP A 93 16.82 -7.78 -1.85
CA ASP A 93 17.98 -8.62 -2.13
C ASP A 93 17.75 -9.59 -3.30
N LEU A 94 16.52 -10.12 -3.42
CA LEU A 94 16.16 -11.01 -4.53
C LEU A 94 16.20 -10.30 -5.88
N GLY A 95 15.94 -8.98 -5.87
CA GLY A 95 15.88 -8.21 -7.10
C GLY A 95 14.74 -8.71 -7.99
N LYS A 96 15.03 -8.77 -9.29
CA LYS A 96 14.03 -9.19 -10.27
C LYS A 96 14.02 -10.71 -10.40
N HIS A 97 12.86 -11.31 -10.13
CA HIS A 97 12.68 -12.76 -10.19
C HIS A 97 11.38 -13.09 -10.97
N PRO A 98 11.39 -14.05 -11.91
CA PRO A 98 10.23 -14.30 -12.77
C PRO A 98 8.99 -14.81 -12.05
N GLN A 99 9.13 -15.40 -10.86
CA GLN A 99 8.02 -15.98 -10.11
C GLN A 99 7.66 -15.20 -8.84
N ILE A 100 8.42 -14.14 -8.53
CA ILE A 100 8.20 -13.33 -7.33
C ILE A 100 8.05 -11.87 -7.74
N PRO A 101 6.96 -11.18 -7.34
CA PRO A 101 6.79 -9.76 -7.67
C PRO A 101 7.97 -8.94 -7.16
N THR A 102 8.52 -8.09 -8.04
CA THR A 102 9.63 -7.21 -7.68
C THR A 102 9.18 -6.14 -6.69
N LEU A 103 9.97 -5.92 -5.65
CA LEU A 103 9.74 -4.82 -4.73
C LEU A 103 10.09 -3.51 -5.43
N LEU A 104 9.10 -2.60 -5.50
CA LEU A 104 9.28 -1.28 -6.11
C LEU A 104 9.63 -0.22 -5.07
N ALA A 105 9.08 -0.32 -3.86
CA ALA A 105 9.35 0.63 -2.80
C ALA A 105 8.98 0.07 -1.44
N HIS A 106 9.64 0.56 -0.39
CA HIS A 106 9.29 0.34 1.00
C HIS A 106 9.19 1.71 1.66
N LEU A 107 8.04 1.99 2.26
CA LEU A 107 7.75 3.30 2.84
C LEU A 107 7.25 3.13 4.26
N GLU A 108 7.62 4.07 5.13
CA GLU A 108 7.11 4.13 6.49
C GLU A 108 6.53 5.52 6.71
N LEU A 109 5.20 5.59 6.90
CA LEU A 109 4.47 6.85 7.04
C LEU A 109 3.46 6.73 8.18
N ASP A 110 3.46 7.70 9.08
CA ASP A 110 2.49 7.80 10.19
C ASP A 110 2.40 6.51 11.02
N GLY A 111 3.54 5.87 11.28
CA GLY A 111 3.60 4.64 12.06
C GLY A 111 3.15 3.39 11.32
N LYS A 112 2.87 3.50 10.04
CA LYS A 112 2.48 2.37 9.19
C LYS A 112 3.57 2.08 8.18
N GLN A 113 3.77 0.81 7.84
CA GLN A 113 4.70 0.41 6.81
C GLN A 113 3.95 -0.03 5.55
N TYR A 114 4.53 0.28 4.41
CA TYR A 114 3.97 -0.06 3.10
C TYR A 114 5.02 -0.74 2.24
N LEU A 115 4.64 -1.84 1.60
CA LEU A 115 5.44 -2.47 0.54
C LEU A 115 4.72 -2.28 -0.77
N ILE A 116 5.42 -1.75 -1.76
CA ILE A 116 4.90 -1.58 -3.12
C ILE A 116 5.61 -2.58 -4.00
N GLN A 117 4.85 -3.48 -4.61
CA GLN A 117 5.38 -4.52 -5.49
C GLN A 117 4.75 -4.43 -6.87
N GLU A 118 5.43 -4.96 -7.88
CA GLU A 118 4.86 -4.99 -9.20
C GLU A 118 3.61 -5.87 -9.22
N PHE A 119 2.65 -5.50 -10.05
CA PHE A 119 1.45 -6.29 -10.26
C PHE A 119 1.73 -7.36 -11.32
N ILE A 120 1.46 -8.61 -10.96
CA ILE A 120 1.58 -9.73 -11.90
C ILE A 120 0.18 -10.21 -12.21
N ASP A 121 -0.21 -10.06 -13.48
CA ASP A 121 -1.48 -10.54 -14.00
C ASP A 121 -1.27 -11.95 -14.50
N GLY A 122 -1.71 -12.92 -13.69
CA GLY A 122 -1.42 -14.29 -14.03
C GLY A 122 -2.53 -15.29 -13.85
#